data_ad3032590052667a1ff09cd5059473ef
#
_entry.id   ad3032590052667a1ff09cd5059473ef
#
_cell.length_a   1.000
_cell.length_b   1.000
_cell.length_c   1.000
_cell.angle_alpha   90.00
_cell.angle_beta   90.00
_cell.angle_gamma   90.00
#
_symmetry.space_group_name_H-M   'P 1'
#
loop_
_entity.id
_entity.type
_entity.pdbx_description
1 polymer ?
#
loop_
_entity_poly.entity_id
_entity_poly.type
_entity_poly.pdbx_seq_one_letter_code
_entity_poly.pdbx_strand_id
1 'polypeptide(L)'
;TLIGPVGLQRIVEGLTLIAPELPFSIEYIELDKDTPNPIRVGAFEIHHCPADHMVKCFAYRIDLKRKGKFDVKKAEQLKLPKPLWNKLQKEGSVEHEGKTYTADMVMGENRKGISVAYCTDSRPVDRITKFVEGVQLFICEGMYGEEEKKQKARENKHMLFSEAARMAKNANAERLWL
;
A
#
# COMPACT_ATOMS: atom_id res chain seq x y z
N THR A 1 7.16 -11.76 0.36
CA THR A 1 5.92 -11.83 1.17
C THR A 1 4.71 -11.86 0.25
N LEU A 2 3.77 -12.79 0.45
CA LEU A 2 2.47 -12.83 -0.19
C LEU A 2 1.40 -12.55 0.88
N ILE A 3 0.45 -11.66 0.56
CA ILE A 3 -0.61 -11.23 1.47
C ILE A 3 -1.95 -11.50 0.80
N GLY A 4 -2.84 -12.25 1.43
CA GLY A 4 -4.13 -12.58 0.84
C GLY A 4 -5.08 -13.29 1.79
N PRO A 5 -6.24 -13.75 1.31
CA PRO A 5 -7.24 -14.40 2.16
C PRO A 5 -6.72 -15.72 2.75
N VAL A 6 -7.35 -16.16 3.85
CA VAL A 6 -7.11 -17.47 4.46
C VAL A 6 -7.22 -18.57 3.40
N GLY A 7 -6.24 -19.47 3.36
CA GLY A 7 -6.07 -20.52 2.35
C GLY A 7 -5.09 -20.16 1.23
N LEU A 8 -4.53 -18.95 1.22
CA LEU A 8 -3.55 -18.49 0.25
C LEU A 8 -2.32 -19.43 0.20
N GLN A 9 -1.75 -19.73 1.36
CA GLN A 9 -0.56 -20.58 1.45
C GLN A 9 -0.80 -21.95 0.79
N ARG A 10 -1.87 -22.63 1.15
CA ARG A 10 -2.22 -23.94 0.58
C ARG A 10 -2.36 -23.89 -0.94
N ILE A 11 -2.96 -22.83 -1.48
CA ILE A 11 -3.15 -22.67 -2.93
C ILE A 11 -1.81 -22.45 -3.61
N VAL A 12 -0.97 -21.57 -3.09
CA VAL A 12 0.34 -21.28 -3.69
C VAL A 12 1.26 -22.48 -3.61
N GLU A 13 1.30 -23.19 -2.50
CA GLU A 13 2.06 -24.45 -2.36
C GLU A 13 1.60 -25.49 -3.37
N GLY A 14 0.29 -25.64 -3.58
CA GLY A 14 -0.25 -26.51 -4.62
C GLY A 14 0.18 -26.12 -6.03
N LEU A 15 0.18 -24.85 -6.35
CA LEU A 15 0.61 -24.33 -7.66
C LEU A 15 2.12 -24.46 -7.88
N THR A 16 2.91 -24.34 -6.82
CA THR A 16 4.38 -24.42 -6.90
C THR A 16 4.92 -25.86 -6.94
N LEU A 17 4.06 -26.88 -6.80
CA LEU A 17 4.47 -28.29 -6.99
C LEU A 17 5.10 -28.55 -8.36
N ILE A 18 4.76 -27.76 -9.38
CA ILE A 18 5.36 -27.85 -10.71
C ILE A 18 6.84 -27.38 -10.73
N ALA A 19 7.24 -26.58 -9.75
CA ALA A 19 8.59 -26.07 -9.56
C ALA A 19 9.01 -26.27 -8.10
N PRO A 20 9.42 -27.49 -7.71
CA PRO A 20 9.63 -27.87 -6.31
C PRO A 20 10.78 -27.11 -5.62
N GLU A 21 11.70 -26.56 -6.41
CA GLU A 21 12.81 -25.74 -5.91
C GLU A 21 12.68 -24.30 -6.42
N LEU A 22 12.36 -23.38 -5.51
CA LEU A 22 12.36 -21.95 -5.79
C LEU A 22 13.68 -21.34 -5.30
N PRO A 23 14.29 -20.40 -6.06
CA PRO A 23 15.54 -19.73 -5.65
C PRO A 23 15.34 -18.71 -4.51
N PHE A 24 14.15 -18.65 -3.93
CA PHE A 24 13.76 -17.75 -2.83
C PHE A 24 12.72 -18.41 -1.93
N SER A 25 12.65 -17.96 -0.69
CA SER A 25 11.59 -18.33 0.24
C SER A 25 10.35 -17.44 0.07
N ILE A 26 9.18 -18.01 0.27
CA ILE A 26 7.91 -17.28 0.28
C ILE A 26 7.43 -17.16 1.74
N GLU A 27 7.21 -15.93 2.17
CA GLU A 27 6.54 -15.62 3.43
C GLU A 27 5.06 -15.36 3.14
N TYR A 28 4.17 -15.96 3.91
CA TYR A 28 2.73 -15.83 3.76
C TYR A 28 2.11 -15.06 4.92
N ILE A 29 1.21 -14.15 4.61
CA ILE A 29 0.35 -13.46 5.56
C ILE A 29 -1.08 -13.67 5.12
N GLU A 30 -1.79 -14.54 5.81
CA GLU A 30 -3.21 -14.80 5.56
C GLU A 30 -4.08 -13.81 6.35
N LEU A 31 -4.99 -13.14 5.64
CA LEU A 31 -5.82 -12.08 6.18
C LEU A 31 -7.05 -12.66 6.87
N ASP A 32 -7.12 -12.47 8.18
CA ASP A 32 -8.27 -12.77 9.00
C ASP A 32 -8.73 -11.54 9.81
N LYS A 33 -9.63 -11.74 10.77
CA LYS A 33 -10.17 -10.66 11.62
C LYS A 33 -9.14 -10.08 12.60
N ASP A 34 -8.10 -10.85 12.94
CA ASP A 34 -7.09 -10.48 13.93
C ASP A 34 -5.81 -9.94 13.26
N THR A 35 -5.74 -10.00 11.91
CA THR A 35 -4.59 -9.50 11.15
C THR A 35 -4.48 -7.98 11.28
N PRO A 36 -3.30 -7.44 11.67
CA PRO A 36 -3.10 -5.99 11.76
C PRO A 36 -3.39 -5.27 10.45
N ASN A 37 -4.01 -4.09 10.54
CA ASN A 37 -4.24 -3.21 9.40
C ASN A 37 -3.84 -1.77 9.77
N PRO A 38 -2.69 -1.24 9.27
CA PRO A 38 -1.88 -1.81 8.19
C PRO A 38 -0.89 -2.91 8.62
N ILE A 39 -0.51 -3.73 7.64
CA ILE A 39 0.63 -4.63 7.70
C ILE A 39 1.87 -3.85 7.27
N ARG A 40 2.99 -4.02 7.97
CA ARG A 40 4.25 -3.37 7.60
C ARG A 40 5.20 -4.35 6.93
N VAL A 41 5.62 -4.02 5.70
CA VAL A 41 6.63 -4.76 4.95
C VAL A 41 7.74 -3.79 4.54
N GLY A 42 8.85 -3.83 5.24
CA GLY A 42 9.93 -2.86 5.07
C GLY A 42 9.44 -1.43 5.33
N ALA A 43 9.59 -0.55 4.34
CA ALA A 43 9.14 0.85 4.42
C ALA A 43 7.66 1.07 4.02
N PHE A 44 6.98 0.01 3.59
CA PHE A 44 5.60 0.10 3.12
C PHE A 44 4.61 -0.21 4.23
N GLU A 45 3.53 0.55 4.26
CA GLU A 45 2.31 0.26 5.01
C GLU A 45 1.27 -0.29 4.03
N ILE A 46 0.87 -1.54 4.23
CA ILE A 46 -0.07 -2.24 3.35
C ILE A 46 -1.39 -2.37 4.09
N HIS A 47 -2.38 -1.66 3.60
CA HIS A 47 -3.75 -1.73 4.08
C HIS A 47 -4.55 -2.71 3.22
N HIS A 48 -5.56 -3.32 3.81
CA HIS A 48 -6.47 -4.23 3.12
C HIS A 48 -7.93 -3.92 3.46
N CYS A 49 -8.81 -4.14 2.49
CA CYS A 49 -10.24 -3.94 2.62
C CYS A 49 -10.97 -5.07 1.88
N PRO A 50 -11.93 -5.77 2.50
CA PRO A 50 -12.68 -6.81 1.82
C PRO A 50 -13.39 -6.26 0.58
N ALA A 51 -13.24 -6.93 -0.56
CA ALA A 51 -14.00 -6.65 -1.77
C ALA A 51 -15.39 -7.33 -1.74
N ASP A 52 -16.28 -6.95 -2.65
CA ASP A 52 -17.58 -7.59 -2.82
C ASP A 52 -17.56 -8.48 -4.06
N HIS A 53 -17.07 -9.69 -3.90
CA HIS A 53 -16.98 -10.69 -4.95
C HIS A 53 -17.52 -12.06 -4.48
N MET A 54 -17.66 -13.02 -5.40
CA MET A 54 -18.17 -14.37 -5.08
C MET A 54 -17.21 -15.17 -4.21
N VAL A 55 -15.91 -14.97 -4.40
CA VAL A 55 -14.86 -15.54 -3.56
C VAL A 55 -14.27 -14.47 -2.65
N LYS A 56 -13.70 -14.87 -1.52
CA LYS A 56 -13.01 -13.92 -0.62
C LYS A 56 -11.85 -13.28 -1.34
N CYS A 57 -11.91 -11.98 -1.52
CA CYS A 57 -10.83 -11.18 -2.07
C CYS A 57 -10.77 -9.81 -1.37
N PHE A 58 -9.66 -9.10 -1.57
CA PHE A 58 -9.38 -7.84 -0.90
C PHE A 58 -8.90 -6.81 -1.91
N ALA A 59 -9.30 -5.57 -1.69
CA ALA A 59 -8.58 -4.42 -2.21
C ALA A 59 -7.40 -4.12 -1.31
N TYR A 60 -6.30 -3.65 -1.89
CA TYR A 60 -5.08 -3.29 -1.20
C TYR A 60 -4.73 -1.83 -1.43
N ARG A 61 -4.19 -1.18 -0.41
CA ARG A 61 -3.59 0.14 -0.51
C ARG A 61 -2.19 0.08 0.06
N ILE A 62 -1.23 0.57 -0.69
CA ILE A 62 0.18 0.58 -0.34
C ILE A 62 0.60 2.03 -0.17
N ASP A 63 0.99 2.38 1.04
CA ASP A 63 1.48 3.71 1.38
C ASP A 63 2.98 3.66 1.69
N LEU A 64 3.74 4.55 1.08
CA LEU A 64 5.15 4.80 1.38
C LEU A 64 5.29 6.20 1.95
N LYS A 65 5.52 6.31 3.25
CA LYS A 65 5.82 7.58 3.91
C LYS A 65 7.23 8.04 3.56
N ARG A 66 7.38 9.28 3.12
CA ARG A 66 8.68 9.84 2.73
C ARG A 66 9.09 10.91 3.72
N LYS A 67 10.12 10.64 4.49
CA LYS A 67 10.73 11.64 5.38
C LYS A 67 11.23 12.84 4.58
N GLY A 68 11.36 13.97 5.24
CA GLY A 68 11.99 15.18 4.71
C GLY A 68 13.41 14.91 4.21
N LYS A 69 13.97 15.84 3.45
CA LYS A 69 15.39 15.79 3.13
C LYS A 69 16.19 16.25 4.34
N PHE A 70 17.42 15.79 4.46
CA PHE A 70 18.36 16.28 5.47
C PHE A 70 18.56 17.79 5.30
N ASP A 71 18.39 18.54 6.37
CA ASP A 71 18.51 19.98 6.41
C ASP A 71 19.87 20.36 7.02
N VAL A 72 20.78 20.75 6.13
CA VAL A 72 22.14 21.15 6.50
C VAL A 72 22.13 22.33 7.48
N LYS A 73 21.21 23.30 7.29
CA LYS A 73 21.14 24.48 8.17
C LYS A 73 20.77 24.10 9.60
N LYS A 74 19.82 23.17 9.75
CA LYS A 74 19.45 22.65 11.08
C LYS A 74 20.63 21.92 11.73
N ALA A 75 21.36 21.08 10.98
CA ALA A 75 22.52 20.37 11.48
C ALA A 75 23.65 21.33 11.91
N GLU A 76 23.89 22.39 11.16
CA GLU A 76 24.85 23.44 11.49
C GLU A 76 24.42 24.27 12.72
N GLN A 77 23.14 24.61 12.83
CA GLN A 77 22.58 25.27 14.03
C GLN A 77 22.77 24.46 15.29
N LEU A 78 22.62 23.13 15.19
CA LEU A 78 22.86 22.19 16.26
C LEU A 78 24.35 21.93 16.53
N LYS A 79 25.25 22.55 15.74
CA LYS A 79 26.71 22.37 15.81
C LYS A 79 27.13 20.90 15.66
N LEU A 80 26.34 20.10 14.94
CA LEU A 80 26.60 18.68 14.74
C LEU A 80 27.74 18.49 13.72
N PRO A 81 28.84 17.79 14.09
CA PRO A 81 29.97 17.55 13.17
C PRO A 81 29.55 16.83 11.91
N LYS A 82 30.05 17.25 10.75
CA LYS A 82 29.71 16.66 9.42
C LYS A 82 29.88 15.13 9.35
N PRO A 83 30.92 14.51 9.96
CA PRO A 83 31.05 13.05 9.95
C PRO A 83 29.85 12.30 10.58
N LEU A 84 29.14 12.94 11.52
CA LEU A 84 27.98 12.33 12.18
C LEU A 84 26.69 12.43 11.38
N TRP A 85 26.61 13.28 10.35
CA TRP A 85 25.39 13.51 9.58
C TRP A 85 24.90 12.25 8.88
N ASN A 86 25.82 11.52 8.23
CA ASN A 86 25.49 10.27 7.53
C ASN A 86 25.06 9.18 8.53
N LYS A 87 25.78 9.09 9.65
CA LYS A 87 25.47 8.16 10.72
C LYS A 87 24.06 8.43 11.27
N LEU A 88 23.75 9.69 11.58
CA LEU A 88 22.45 10.11 12.07
C LEU A 88 21.31 9.77 11.10
N GLN A 89 21.53 9.96 9.78
CA GLN A 89 20.53 9.61 8.77
C GLN A 89 20.28 8.10 8.67
N LYS A 90 21.32 7.26 8.84
CA LYS A 90 21.22 5.80 8.73
C LYS A 90 20.70 5.15 10.00
N GLU A 91 21.23 5.57 11.15
CA GLU A 91 20.96 4.93 12.45
C GLU A 91 19.78 5.57 13.19
N GLY A 92 19.34 6.75 12.74
CA GLY A 92 18.21 7.47 13.36
C GLY A 92 18.57 8.29 14.58
N SER A 93 19.67 7.98 15.27
CA SER A 93 20.18 8.74 16.42
C SER A 93 21.70 8.60 16.55
N VAL A 94 22.33 9.62 17.14
CA VAL A 94 23.76 9.63 17.50
C VAL A 94 23.96 10.37 18.80
N GLU A 95 24.94 9.94 19.60
CA GLU A 95 25.40 10.66 20.76
C GLU A 95 26.65 11.46 20.44
N HIS A 96 26.70 12.71 20.87
CA HIS A 96 27.85 13.58 20.72
C HIS A 96 27.92 14.57 21.88
N GLU A 97 29.07 14.69 22.55
CA GLU A 97 29.29 15.56 23.70
C GLU A 97 28.21 15.44 24.81
N GLY A 98 27.80 14.19 25.11
CA GLY A 98 26.81 13.89 26.13
C GLY A 98 25.37 14.28 25.79
N LYS A 99 25.11 14.60 24.50
CA LYS A 99 23.76 14.89 23.97
C LYS A 99 23.36 13.87 22.93
N THR A 100 22.12 13.45 22.98
CA THR A 100 21.52 12.60 21.96
C THR A 100 20.85 13.44 20.89
N TYR A 101 21.25 13.25 19.64
CA TYR A 101 20.64 13.87 18.47
C TYR A 101 19.83 12.81 17.72
N THR A 102 18.60 13.16 17.35
CA THR A 102 17.73 12.29 16.53
C THR A 102 17.62 12.80 15.10
N ALA A 103 17.39 11.88 14.16
CA ALA A 103 17.25 12.24 12.74
C ALA A 103 16.21 13.33 12.50
N ASP A 104 15.09 13.32 13.24
CA ASP A 104 14.01 14.29 13.07
C ASP A 104 14.44 15.74 13.39
N MET A 105 15.47 15.94 14.22
CA MET A 105 16.00 17.28 14.54
C MET A 105 16.67 17.95 13.32
N VAL A 106 17.16 17.15 12.37
CA VAL A 106 17.90 17.60 11.18
C VAL A 106 17.19 17.31 9.88
N MET A 107 15.94 16.85 9.93
CA MET A 107 15.13 16.66 8.72
C MET A 107 14.29 17.90 8.42
N GLY A 108 14.11 18.19 7.15
CA GLY A 108 13.14 19.17 6.67
C GLY A 108 11.71 18.63 6.76
N GLU A 109 10.77 19.40 6.21
CA GLU A 109 9.36 18.95 6.15
C GLU A 109 9.22 17.62 5.43
N ASN A 110 8.28 16.81 5.93
CA ASN A 110 7.98 15.53 5.31
C ASN A 110 7.53 15.73 3.85
N ARG A 111 8.11 14.96 2.97
CA ARG A 111 7.74 14.99 1.55
C ARG A 111 6.40 14.27 1.36
N LYS A 112 5.66 14.69 0.33
CA LYS A 112 4.46 13.96 -0.09
C LYS A 112 4.80 12.46 -0.23
N GLY A 113 4.07 11.62 0.50
CA GLY A 113 4.18 10.17 0.41
C GLY A 113 3.80 9.66 -0.98
N ILE A 114 3.90 8.35 -1.17
CA ILE A 114 3.39 7.67 -2.36
C ILE A 114 2.30 6.73 -1.88
N SER A 115 1.15 6.76 -2.56
CA SER A 115 0.03 5.87 -2.28
C SER A 115 -0.54 5.28 -3.56
N VAL A 116 -0.67 3.97 -3.58
CA VAL A 116 -1.27 3.21 -4.68
C VAL A 116 -2.33 2.30 -4.10
N ALA A 117 -3.50 2.26 -4.70
CA ALA A 117 -4.52 1.28 -4.36
C ALA A 117 -4.80 0.37 -5.56
N TYR A 118 -5.08 -0.89 -5.26
CA TYR A 118 -5.44 -1.92 -6.22
C TYR A 118 -6.72 -2.60 -5.78
N CYS A 119 -7.72 -2.63 -6.63
CA CYS A 119 -8.95 -3.38 -6.44
C CYS A 119 -9.19 -4.24 -7.67
N THR A 120 -9.14 -5.54 -7.48
CA THR A 120 -9.53 -6.51 -8.50
C THR A 120 -11.03 -6.75 -8.47
N ASP A 121 -11.49 -7.90 -8.84
CA ASP A 121 -12.89 -8.30 -9.00
C ASP A 121 -13.76 -7.89 -7.80
N SER A 122 -14.68 -6.97 -8.03
CA SER A 122 -15.59 -6.45 -7.00
C SER A 122 -16.77 -5.69 -7.58
N ARG A 123 -17.86 -5.67 -6.86
CA ARG A 123 -18.88 -4.62 -7.05
C ARG A 123 -18.38 -3.28 -6.48
N PRO A 124 -18.82 -2.13 -7.03
CA PRO A 124 -18.54 -0.83 -6.44
C PRO A 124 -19.28 -0.71 -5.10
N VAL A 125 -18.52 -0.61 -4.02
CA VAL A 125 -19.04 -0.49 -2.66
C VAL A 125 -18.37 0.69 -1.94
N ASP A 126 -19.15 1.39 -1.11
CA ASP A 126 -18.69 2.60 -0.44
C ASP A 126 -17.45 2.40 0.42
N ARG A 127 -17.29 1.22 1.04
CA ARG A 127 -16.10 0.93 1.85
C ARG A 127 -14.82 0.97 1.03
N ILE A 128 -14.84 0.52 -0.26
CA ILE A 128 -13.69 0.60 -1.14
C ILE A 128 -13.45 2.05 -1.57
N THR A 129 -14.52 2.80 -1.90
CA THR A 129 -14.40 4.22 -2.23
C THR A 129 -13.71 5.02 -1.13
N LYS A 130 -14.11 4.81 0.13
CA LYS A 130 -13.46 5.42 1.29
C LYS A 130 -12.02 4.93 1.50
N PHE A 131 -11.80 3.66 1.29
CA PHE A 131 -10.50 3.02 1.46
C PHE A 131 -9.43 3.56 0.50
N VAL A 132 -9.81 3.88 -0.73
CA VAL A 132 -8.91 4.41 -1.76
C VAL A 132 -8.91 5.95 -1.82
N GLU A 133 -9.48 6.62 -0.82
CA GLU A 133 -9.58 8.08 -0.80
C GLU A 133 -8.20 8.75 -0.88
N GLY A 134 -8.07 9.70 -1.81
CA GLY A 134 -6.89 10.55 -2.00
C GLY A 134 -5.62 9.82 -2.46
N VAL A 135 -5.71 8.57 -2.94
CA VAL A 135 -4.55 7.87 -3.49
C VAL A 135 -4.06 8.52 -4.79
N GLN A 136 -2.75 8.44 -5.04
CA GLN A 136 -2.15 8.98 -6.27
C GLN A 136 -2.43 8.11 -7.49
N LEU A 137 -2.57 6.80 -7.27
CA LEU A 137 -2.95 5.86 -8.32
C LEU A 137 -3.94 4.86 -7.78
N PHE A 138 -5.09 4.77 -8.41
CA PHE A 138 -6.06 3.72 -8.19
C PHE A 138 -6.06 2.80 -9.41
N ILE A 139 -5.67 1.55 -9.22
CA ILE A 139 -5.77 0.49 -10.23
C ILE A 139 -7.03 -0.29 -9.88
N CYS A 140 -7.99 -0.31 -10.79
CA CYS A 140 -9.30 -0.90 -10.55
C CYS A 140 -9.69 -1.79 -11.72
N GLU A 141 -10.42 -2.85 -11.44
CA GLU A 141 -11.07 -3.58 -12.50
C GLU A 141 -12.09 -2.70 -13.25
N GLY A 142 -12.28 -3.02 -14.51
CA GLY A 142 -13.40 -2.62 -15.32
C GLY A 142 -13.62 -3.74 -16.34
N MET A 143 -14.49 -4.70 -16.02
CA MET A 143 -14.71 -5.85 -16.87
C MET A 143 -15.56 -5.51 -18.11
N TYR A 144 -16.49 -4.57 -17.98
CA TYR A 144 -17.47 -4.28 -19.03
C TYR A 144 -17.44 -2.80 -19.40
N GLY A 145 -17.33 -2.53 -20.72
CA GLY A 145 -17.36 -1.17 -21.27
C GLY A 145 -18.76 -0.63 -21.51
N GLU A 146 -19.72 -1.52 -21.79
CA GLU A 146 -21.07 -1.12 -22.21
C GLU A 146 -22.06 -1.13 -21.03
N GLU A 147 -22.86 -0.08 -20.95
CA GLU A 147 -23.89 0.09 -19.89
C GLU A 147 -24.96 -1.00 -19.91
N GLU A 148 -25.26 -1.57 -21.07
CA GLU A 148 -26.20 -2.68 -21.26
C GLU A 148 -25.80 -3.94 -20.50
N LYS A 149 -24.49 -4.08 -20.21
CA LYS A 149 -23.94 -5.22 -19.44
C LYS A 149 -24.04 -5.05 -17.92
N LYS A 150 -24.69 -3.99 -17.45
CA LYS A 150 -24.82 -3.68 -16.01
C LYS A 150 -25.42 -4.82 -15.20
N GLN A 151 -26.44 -5.49 -15.74
CA GLN A 151 -27.07 -6.63 -15.07
C GLN A 151 -26.07 -7.78 -14.95
N LYS A 152 -25.36 -8.11 -16.04
CA LYS A 152 -24.32 -9.16 -16.05
C LYS A 152 -23.15 -8.84 -15.11
N ALA A 153 -22.75 -7.55 -15.04
CA ALA A 153 -21.73 -7.10 -14.10
C ALA A 153 -22.15 -7.35 -12.63
N ARG A 154 -23.43 -7.11 -12.31
CA ARG A 154 -23.97 -7.38 -10.97
C ARG A 154 -24.01 -8.88 -10.65
N GLU A 155 -24.48 -9.69 -11.58
CA GLU A 155 -24.59 -11.15 -11.42
C GLU A 155 -23.21 -11.80 -11.21
N ASN A 156 -22.20 -11.34 -11.95
CA ASN A 156 -20.83 -11.87 -11.87
C ASN A 156 -19.97 -11.15 -10.83
N LYS A 157 -20.51 -10.18 -10.09
CA LYS A 157 -19.78 -9.41 -9.09
C LYS A 157 -18.56 -8.64 -9.64
N HIS A 158 -18.73 -8.03 -10.84
CA HIS A 158 -17.77 -7.18 -11.52
C HIS A 158 -18.26 -5.75 -11.70
N MET A 159 -17.42 -4.84 -12.20
CA MET A 159 -17.76 -3.44 -12.45
C MET A 159 -17.81 -3.10 -13.94
N LEU A 160 -18.62 -2.09 -14.26
CA LEU A 160 -18.51 -1.34 -15.49
C LEU A 160 -17.36 -0.34 -15.40
N PHE A 161 -16.80 0.07 -16.55
CA PHE A 161 -15.84 1.18 -16.61
C PHE A 161 -16.40 2.47 -15.99
N SER A 162 -17.66 2.77 -16.25
CA SER A 162 -18.35 3.93 -15.68
C SER A 162 -18.50 3.87 -14.16
N GLU A 163 -18.71 2.68 -13.60
CA GLU A 163 -18.77 2.46 -12.15
C GLU A 163 -17.41 2.65 -11.50
N ALA A 164 -16.33 2.09 -12.08
CA ALA A 164 -14.95 2.26 -11.60
C ALA A 164 -14.51 3.74 -11.69
N ALA A 165 -14.81 4.42 -12.80
CA ALA A 165 -14.52 5.85 -12.95
C ALA A 165 -15.26 6.72 -11.93
N ARG A 166 -16.52 6.40 -11.63
CA ARG A 166 -17.30 7.10 -10.59
C ARG A 166 -16.71 6.87 -9.20
N MET A 167 -16.28 5.65 -8.90
CA MET A 167 -15.62 5.32 -7.63
C MET A 167 -14.32 6.11 -7.47
N ALA A 168 -13.46 6.14 -8.49
CA ALA A 168 -12.22 6.91 -8.48
C ALA A 168 -12.46 8.42 -8.28
N LYS A 169 -13.46 8.97 -8.97
CA LYS A 169 -13.87 10.38 -8.81
C LYS A 169 -14.33 10.68 -7.38
N ASN A 170 -15.21 9.85 -6.83
CA ASN A 170 -15.75 10.03 -5.48
C ASN A 170 -14.66 9.87 -4.40
N ALA A 171 -13.66 9.05 -4.66
CA ALA A 171 -12.50 8.86 -3.80
C ALA A 171 -11.44 9.96 -3.96
N ASN A 172 -11.60 10.93 -4.85
CA ASN A 172 -10.57 11.92 -5.19
C ASN A 172 -9.22 11.28 -5.52
N ALA A 173 -9.21 10.12 -6.19
CA ALA A 173 -7.98 9.50 -6.67
C ALA A 173 -7.36 10.38 -7.77
N GLU A 174 -6.03 10.61 -7.70
CA GLU A 174 -5.37 11.51 -8.67
C GLU A 174 -5.33 10.89 -10.09
N ARG A 175 -5.22 9.59 -10.17
CA ARG A 175 -5.19 8.81 -11.43
C ARG A 175 -5.93 7.51 -11.27
N LEU A 176 -6.60 7.08 -12.33
CA LEU A 176 -7.24 5.78 -12.44
C LEU A 176 -6.61 5.00 -13.60
N TRP A 177 -6.30 3.73 -13.35
CA TRP A 177 -6.01 2.74 -14.38
C TRP A 177 -7.10 1.65 -14.33
N LEU A 178 -7.62 1.30 -15.50
CA LEU A 178 -8.56 0.21 -15.73
C LEU A 178 -7.85 -0.94 -16.44
#